data_1e28e715c8211506d6c1c5c82501665a
#
_entry.id   1e28e715c8211506d6c1c5c82501665a
#
_cell.length_a   1.000
_cell.length_b   1.000
_cell.length_c   1.000
_cell.angle_alpha   90.00
_cell.angle_beta   90.00
_cell.angle_gamma   90.00
#
_symmetry.space_group_name_H-M   'P 1'
#
loop_
_entity.id
_entity.type
_entity.pdbx_description
1 polymer ?
#
loop_
_entity_poly.entity_id
_entity_poly.type
_entity_poly.pdbx_seq_one_letter_code
_entity_poly.pdbx_strand_id
1 'polypeptide(L)'
;MLFDPERHEPLRESHWDEARARDTIGRIVAEAERVFDPETLWPPHPLDRFGSRSLYYGAAGVIWAIDFLFEQSAARSTRDWRPIVEALHSRPLAGIDGQAYARDGYQHGAAGVALVGHRVTRSAVLIERALASATSN
;
A
#
# COMPACT_ATOMS: atom_id res chain seq x y z
N MET A 1 -3.66 -18.36 -24.48
CA MET A 1 -4.60 -17.28 -24.86
C MET A 1 -4.98 -16.56 -23.58
N LEU A 2 -4.82 -15.23 -23.51
CA LEU A 2 -5.10 -14.45 -22.29
C LEU A 2 -6.60 -14.22 -22.04
N PHE A 3 -7.43 -14.40 -23.05
CA PHE A 3 -8.87 -14.26 -22.97
C PHE A 3 -9.56 -15.60 -23.25
N ASP A 4 -10.36 -16.03 -22.29
CA ASP A 4 -11.24 -17.20 -22.39
C ASP A 4 -12.66 -16.77 -22.07
N PRO A 5 -13.55 -16.68 -23.06
CA PRO A 5 -14.92 -16.18 -22.86
C PRO A 5 -15.74 -17.03 -21.89
N GLU A 6 -15.42 -18.33 -21.73
CA GLU A 6 -16.12 -19.22 -20.80
C GLU A 6 -15.75 -18.96 -19.31
N ARG A 7 -14.61 -18.29 -19.09
CA ARG A 7 -14.13 -17.92 -17.75
C ARG A 7 -14.55 -16.53 -17.30
N HIS A 8 -15.17 -15.75 -18.17
CA HIS A 8 -15.66 -14.42 -17.86
C HIS A 8 -17.13 -14.45 -17.50
N GLU A 9 -17.45 -13.93 -16.33
CA GLU A 9 -18.86 -13.69 -16.01
C GLU A 9 -19.46 -12.66 -16.97
N PRO A 10 -20.66 -12.91 -17.51
CA PRO A 10 -21.32 -11.92 -18.35
C PRO A 10 -21.56 -10.64 -17.54
N LEU A 11 -21.27 -9.50 -18.14
CA LEU A 11 -21.63 -8.20 -17.58
C LEU A 11 -23.17 -8.18 -17.41
N ARG A 12 -23.60 -8.14 -16.16
CA ARG A 12 -25.01 -7.97 -15.82
C ARG A 12 -25.24 -6.49 -15.55
N GLU A 13 -26.30 -5.95 -16.09
CA GLU A 13 -26.77 -4.64 -15.66
C GLU A 13 -27.14 -4.73 -14.18
N SER A 14 -26.36 -4.08 -13.35
CA SER A 14 -26.63 -3.92 -11.92
C SER A 14 -26.69 -2.44 -11.61
N HIS A 15 -27.69 -2.02 -10.89
CA HIS A 15 -27.74 -0.68 -10.35
C HIS A 15 -26.60 -0.51 -9.33
N TRP A 16 -25.98 0.67 -9.36
CA TRP A 16 -24.99 1.04 -8.36
C TRP A 16 -25.62 1.08 -6.96
N ASP A 17 -25.06 0.33 -6.05
CA ASP A 17 -25.47 0.29 -4.63
C ASP A 17 -24.36 0.87 -3.78
N GLU A 18 -24.48 2.15 -3.44
CA GLU A 18 -23.50 2.88 -2.63
C GLU A 18 -23.36 2.29 -1.23
N ALA A 19 -24.45 1.88 -0.61
CA ALA A 19 -24.43 1.33 0.75
C ALA A 19 -23.65 0.01 0.79
N ARG A 20 -23.89 -0.86 -0.16
CA ARG A 20 -23.16 -2.11 -0.32
C ARG A 20 -21.68 -1.89 -0.64
N ALA A 21 -21.37 -0.90 -1.48
CA ALA A 21 -19.99 -0.55 -1.80
C ALA A 21 -19.24 -0.06 -0.55
N ARG A 22 -19.83 0.84 0.22
CA ARG A 22 -19.26 1.35 1.49
C ARG A 22 -19.09 0.25 2.53
N ASP A 23 -20.06 -0.62 2.70
CA ASP A 23 -19.94 -1.78 3.61
C ASP A 23 -18.78 -2.69 3.19
N THR A 24 -18.67 -2.97 1.89
CA THR A 24 -17.59 -3.81 1.37
C THR A 24 -16.22 -3.18 1.57
N ILE A 25 -16.07 -1.88 1.31
CA ILE A 25 -14.83 -1.13 1.57
C ILE A 25 -14.49 -1.19 3.06
N GLY A 26 -15.48 -0.94 3.93
CA GLY A 26 -15.28 -1.00 5.39
C GLY A 26 -14.77 -2.37 5.85
N ARG A 27 -15.32 -3.46 5.33
CA ARG A 27 -14.85 -4.83 5.62
C ARG A 27 -13.45 -5.09 5.12
N ILE A 28 -13.10 -4.61 3.93
CA ILE A 28 -11.74 -4.74 3.39
C ILE A 28 -10.73 -4.01 4.29
N VAL A 29 -11.02 -2.78 4.70
CA VAL A 29 -10.14 -2.01 5.59
C VAL A 29 -10.01 -2.70 6.95
N ALA A 30 -11.12 -3.13 7.55
CA ALA A 30 -11.10 -3.84 8.83
C ALA A 30 -10.28 -5.13 8.77
N GLU A 31 -10.39 -5.89 7.68
CA GLU A 31 -9.59 -7.10 7.48
C GLU A 31 -8.12 -6.77 7.28
N ALA A 32 -7.80 -5.72 6.51
CA ALA A 32 -6.42 -5.27 6.35
C ALA A 32 -5.79 -4.88 7.70
N GLU A 33 -6.52 -4.17 8.56
CA GLU A 33 -6.05 -3.83 9.91
C GLU A 33 -5.89 -5.06 10.81
N ARG A 34 -6.79 -6.03 10.69
CA ARG A 34 -6.78 -7.26 11.49
C ARG A 34 -5.58 -8.15 11.19
N VAL A 35 -5.19 -8.26 9.92
CA VAL A 35 -4.06 -9.12 9.50
C VAL A 35 -2.71 -8.43 9.56
N PHE A 36 -2.69 -7.14 9.87
CA PHE A 36 -1.45 -6.37 10.01
C PHE A 36 -0.66 -6.79 11.24
N ASP A 37 0.61 -7.05 11.06
CA ASP A 37 1.59 -7.31 12.11
C ASP A 37 2.75 -6.30 12.01
N PRO A 38 3.14 -5.62 13.10
CA PRO A 38 4.20 -4.61 13.04
C PRO A 38 5.59 -5.17 12.71
N GLU A 39 5.82 -6.46 12.94
CA GLU A 39 7.11 -7.12 12.66
C GLU A 39 7.19 -7.61 11.21
N THR A 40 6.13 -8.23 10.73
CA THR A 40 6.08 -8.88 9.40
C THR A 40 5.30 -8.08 8.36
N LEU A 41 4.60 -7.01 8.78
CA LEU A 41 3.68 -6.18 7.99
C LEU A 41 2.43 -6.97 7.57
N TRP A 42 2.11 -6.99 6.30
CA TRP A 42 1.09 -7.86 5.75
C TRP A 42 1.69 -9.16 5.23
N PRO A 43 0.89 -10.24 5.14
CA PRO A 43 1.35 -11.49 4.55
C PRO A 43 2.01 -11.23 3.19
N PRO A 44 3.22 -11.76 2.96
CA PRO A 44 3.94 -11.53 1.72
C PRO A 44 3.24 -12.21 0.55
N HIS A 45 3.50 -11.71 -0.66
CA HIS A 45 3.13 -12.43 -1.87
C HIS A 45 3.76 -13.85 -1.86
N PRO A 46 3.11 -14.90 -2.41
CA PRO A 46 3.65 -16.27 -2.39
C PRO A 46 5.06 -16.44 -2.95
N LEU A 47 5.52 -15.49 -3.77
CA LEU A 47 6.89 -15.49 -4.32
C LEU A 47 7.91 -14.76 -3.43
N ASP A 48 7.46 -14.08 -2.36
CA ASP A 48 8.30 -13.35 -1.44
C ASP A 48 8.45 -14.10 -0.11
N ARG A 49 9.66 -14.08 0.45
CA ARG A 49 9.91 -14.66 1.78
C ARG A 49 9.53 -13.74 2.92
N PHE A 50 9.45 -12.45 2.66
CA PHE A 50 9.24 -11.41 3.67
C PHE A 50 8.22 -10.39 3.16
N GLY A 51 7.53 -9.74 4.09
CA GLY A 51 6.64 -8.64 3.77
C GLY A 51 7.40 -7.47 3.12
N SER A 52 6.88 -7.01 1.98
CA SER A 52 7.42 -5.86 1.27
C SER A 52 6.99 -4.55 1.93
N ARG A 53 7.87 -3.55 1.90
CA ARG A 53 7.56 -2.19 2.34
C ARG A 53 7.14 -1.25 1.22
N SER A 54 7.25 -1.68 -0.03
CA SER A 54 7.08 -0.83 -1.22
C SER A 54 5.68 -0.26 -1.38
N LEU A 55 5.55 0.73 -2.27
CA LEU A 55 4.26 1.28 -2.65
C LEU A 55 3.44 0.28 -3.47
N TYR A 56 4.08 -0.44 -4.38
CA TYR A 56 3.35 -1.28 -5.34
C TYR A 56 2.94 -2.65 -4.78
N TYR A 57 3.82 -3.34 -4.07
CA TYR A 57 3.57 -4.69 -3.55
C TYR A 57 3.43 -4.76 -2.04
N GLY A 58 3.58 -3.65 -1.32
CA GLY A 58 3.83 -3.71 0.10
C GLY A 58 3.06 -2.74 0.97
N ALA A 59 3.57 -2.62 2.18
CA ALA A 59 2.94 -1.92 3.28
C ALA A 59 2.64 -0.45 2.99
N ALA A 60 3.54 0.25 2.30
CA ALA A 60 3.30 1.66 1.95
C ALA A 60 2.05 1.81 1.09
N GLY A 61 1.82 0.91 0.13
CA GLY A 61 0.63 0.94 -0.72
C GLY A 61 -0.66 0.66 0.04
N VAL A 62 -0.64 -0.31 0.94
CA VAL A 62 -1.81 -0.61 1.79
C VAL A 62 -2.13 0.57 2.70
N ILE A 63 -1.13 1.15 3.36
CA ILE A 63 -1.33 2.32 4.23
C ILE A 63 -1.82 3.53 3.44
N TRP A 64 -1.25 3.78 2.24
CA TRP A 64 -1.74 4.83 1.36
C TRP A 64 -3.21 4.65 0.99
N ALA A 65 -3.62 3.43 0.66
CA ALA A 65 -5.01 3.13 0.30
C ALA A 65 -5.96 3.34 1.48
N ILE A 66 -5.59 2.89 2.69
CA ILE A 66 -6.39 3.10 3.91
C ILE A 66 -6.52 4.59 4.21
N ASP A 67 -5.41 5.35 4.17
CA ASP A 67 -5.40 6.81 4.40
C ASP A 67 -6.27 7.55 3.37
N PHE A 68 -6.17 7.17 2.09
CA PHE A 68 -7.02 7.72 1.04
C PHE A 68 -8.52 7.45 1.29
N LEU A 69 -8.89 6.22 1.62
CA LEU A 69 -10.27 5.84 1.90
C LEU A 69 -10.82 6.56 3.14
N PHE A 70 -9.97 6.78 4.15
CA PHE A 70 -10.32 7.56 5.33
C PHE A 70 -10.56 9.03 4.98
N GLU A 71 -9.67 9.68 4.21
CA GLU A 71 -9.85 11.07 3.74
C GLU A 71 -11.13 11.24 2.91
N GLN A 72 -11.48 10.24 2.09
CA GLN A 72 -12.72 10.25 1.31
C GLN A 72 -13.97 9.89 2.13
N SER A 73 -13.84 9.68 3.44
CA SER A 73 -14.92 9.21 4.31
C SER A 73 -15.58 7.90 3.82
N ALA A 74 -14.85 7.11 3.03
CA ALA A 74 -15.32 5.83 2.49
C ALA A 74 -15.13 4.67 3.48
N ALA A 75 -14.18 4.78 4.40
CA ALA A 75 -13.96 3.83 5.47
C ALA A 75 -13.48 4.53 6.76
N ARG A 76 -13.51 3.80 7.86
CA ARG A 76 -12.89 4.23 9.13
C ARG A 76 -11.66 3.38 9.37
N SER A 77 -10.56 4.03 9.81
CA SER A 77 -9.37 3.36 10.30
C SER A 77 -9.29 3.55 11.81
N THR A 78 -8.95 2.50 12.53
CA THR A 78 -8.82 2.52 13.99
C THR A 78 -7.38 2.65 14.44
N ARG A 79 -6.44 2.48 13.51
CA ARG A 79 -5.00 2.47 13.76
C ARG A 79 -4.35 3.80 13.39
N ASP A 80 -3.43 4.26 14.24
CA ASP A 80 -2.50 5.32 13.87
C ASP A 80 -1.37 4.75 13.01
N TRP A 81 -1.34 5.12 11.73
CA TRP A 81 -0.35 4.64 10.77
C TRP A 81 0.94 5.47 10.75
N ARG A 82 0.98 6.63 11.41
CA ARG A 82 2.16 7.54 11.40
C ARG A 82 3.44 6.86 11.88
N PRO A 83 3.49 6.22 13.07
CA PRO A 83 4.71 5.58 13.53
C PRO A 83 5.12 4.40 12.65
N ILE A 84 4.15 3.76 11.99
CA ILE A 84 4.43 2.62 11.10
C ILE A 84 5.11 3.09 9.82
N VAL A 85 4.58 4.12 9.15
CA VAL A 85 5.21 4.63 7.92
C VAL A 85 6.58 5.24 8.20
N GLU A 86 6.81 5.87 9.34
CA GLU A 86 8.12 6.35 9.76
C GLU A 86 9.12 5.19 9.90
N ALA A 87 8.69 4.09 10.52
CA ALA A 87 9.51 2.90 10.68
C ALA A 87 9.83 2.18 9.35
N LEU A 88 8.95 2.28 8.33
CA LEU A 88 9.19 1.66 7.02
C LEU A 88 10.48 2.15 6.35
N HIS A 89 10.91 3.39 6.60
CA HIS A 89 12.15 3.93 6.04
C HIS A 89 13.40 3.21 6.57
N SER A 90 13.37 2.77 7.83
CA SER A 90 14.49 2.13 8.49
C SER A 90 14.58 0.63 8.19
N ARG A 91 13.52 0.05 7.61
CA ARG A 91 13.49 -1.38 7.32
C ARG A 91 14.38 -1.72 6.12
N PRO A 92 15.10 -2.84 6.17
CA PRO A 92 15.86 -3.31 5.02
C PRO A 92 14.90 -3.63 3.86
N LEU A 93 15.37 -3.49 2.63
CA LEU A 93 14.69 -3.98 1.45
C LEU A 93 14.74 -5.51 1.47
N ALA A 94 13.60 -6.14 1.18
CA ALA A 94 13.46 -7.60 1.17
C ALA A 94 12.65 -8.05 -0.05
N GLY A 95 12.79 -9.30 -0.45
CA GLY A 95 12.08 -9.86 -1.59
C GLY A 95 12.31 -9.06 -2.88
N ILE A 96 11.23 -8.72 -3.56
CA ILE A 96 11.24 -7.93 -4.80
C ILE A 96 11.89 -6.55 -4.56
N ASP A 97 11.67 -5.95 -3.40
CA ASP A 97 12.25 -4.66 -3.01
C ASP A 97 13.78 -4.70 -2.92
N GLY A 98 14.37 -5.88 -2.70
CA GLY A 98 15.83 -6.07 -2.64
C GLY A 98 16.54 -6.01 -3.97
N GLN A 99 15.84 -5.93 -5.07
CA GLN A 99 16.46 -5.83 -6.39
C GLN A 99 17.06 -4.43 -6.61
N ALA A 100 18.22 -4.39 -7.23
CA ALA A 100 19.00 -3.16 -7.36
C ALA A 100 18.24 -2.02 -8.06
N TYR A 101 17.44 -2.34 -9.06
CA TYR A 101 16.63 -1.36 -9.79
C TYR A 101 15.43 -0.82 -9.00
N ALA A 102 15.08 -1.48 -7.90
CA ALA A 102 13.93 -1.08 -7.07
C ALA A 102 14.33 -0.15 -5.91
N ARG A 103 15.63 -0.01 -5.62
CA ARG A 103 16.10 0.68 -4.40
C ARG A 103 15.55 2.09 -4.25
N ASP A 104 15.63 2.89 -5.30
CA ASP A 104 15.30 4.34 -5.26
C ASP A 104 14.03 4.66 -6.06
N GLY A 105 13.43 3.64 -6.68
CA GLY A 105 12.27 3.81 -7.53
C GLY A 105 11.00 4.19 -6.77
N TYR A 106 10.07 4.84 -7.50
CA TYR A 106 8.78 5.24 -6.94
C TYR A 106 7.91 4.04 -6.53
N GLN A 107 7.77 3.05 -7.40
CA GLN A 107 6.85 1.92 -7.16
C GLN A 107 7.40 0.92 -6.14
N HIS A 108 8.69 0.60 -6.23
CA HIS A 108 9.30 -0.50 -5.48
C HIS A 108 10.33 -0.04 -4.46
N GLY A 109 10.74 1.22 -4.49
CA GLY A 109 11.86 1.72 -3.72
C GLY A 109 11.52 2.78 -2.68
N ALA A 110 12.57 3.42 -2.21
CA ALA A 110 12.54 4.36 -1.10
C ALA A 110 11.73 5.63 -1.40
N ALA A 111 11.71 6.10 -2.66
CA ALA A 111 10.96 7.29 -3.03
C ALA A 111 9.46 7.14 -2.79
N GLY A 112 8.87 6.00 -3.19
CA GLY A 112 7.45 5.73 -2.95
C GLY A 112 7.10 5.63 -1.47
N VAL A 113 7.93 4.95 -0.68
CA VAL A 113 7.78 4.85 0.78
C VAL A 113 7.83 6.25 1.42
N ALA A 114 8.79 7.09 0.99
CA ALA A 114 8.95 8.44 1.52
C ALA A 114 7.75 9.34 1.19
N LEU A 115 7.21 9.24 -0.03
CA LEU A 115 6.01 10.00 -0.42
C LEU A 115 4.77 9.59 0.38
N VAL A 116 4.57 8.30 0.62
CA VAL A 116 3.49 7.82 1.48
C VAL A 116 3.69 8.30 2.91
N GLY A 117 4.92 8.22 3.41
CA GLY A 117 5.28 8.75 4.73
C GLY A 117 4.94 10.23 4.87
N HIS A 118 5.36 11.07 3.89
CA HIS A 118 5.00 12.49 3.87
C HIS A 118 3.47 12.70 3.84
N ARG A 119 2.75 11.96 3.01
CA ARG A 119 1.29 12.07 2.92
C ARG A 119 0.62 11.83 4.26
N VAL A 120 0.98 10.75 4.95
CA VAL A 120 0.34 10.32 6.21
C VAL A 120 0.77 11.18 7.40
N THR A 121 2.07 11.57 7.46
CA THR A 121 2.64 12.32 8.60
C THR A 121 2.69 13.81 8.41
N ARG A 122 2.61 14.30 7.17
CA ARG A 122 2.87 15.69 6.75
C ARG A 122 4.30 16.15 7.04
N SER A 123 5.23 15.24 7.23
CA SER A 123 6.64 15.53 7.52
C SER A 123 7.38 16.04 6.26
N ALA A 124 7.92 17.25 6.31
CA ALA A 124 8.74 17.81 5.22
C ALA A 124 10.03 17.00 4.99
N VAL A 125 10.62 16.44 6.05
CA VAL A 125 11.82 15.60 5.96
C VAL A 125 11.59 14.38 5.06
N LEU A 126 10.39 13.81 5.07
CA LEU A 126 10.07 12.64 4.25
C LEU A 126 9.92 13.00 2.76
N ILE A 127 9.42 14.19 2.43
CA ILE A 127 9.37 14.62 1.03
C ILE A 127 10.79 14.96 0.50
N GLU A 128 11.65 15.55 1.31
CA GLU A 128 13.05 15.79 0.95
C GLU A 128 13.78 14.47 0.65
N ARG A 129 13.55 13.44 1.46
CA ARG A 129 14.09 12.08 1.20
C ARG A 129 13.56 11.49 -0.10
N ALA A 130 12.27 11.67 -0.40
CA ALA A 130 11.69 11.19 -1.65
C ALA A 130 12.35 11.87 -2.86
N LEU A 131 12.57 13.18 -2.80
CA LEU A 131 13.23 13.95 -3.85
C LEU A 131 14.71 13.53 -4.01
N ALA A 132 15.43 13.37 -2.92
CA ALA A 132 16.83 12.91 -2.95
C ALA A 132 16.94 11.51 -3.58
N SER A 133 16.06 10.58 -3.24
CA SER A 133 16.04 9.24 -3.85
C SER A 133 15.70 9.28 -5.33
N ALA A 134 14.82 10.17 -5.77
CA ALA A 134 14.43 10.29 -7.18
C ALA A 134 15.52 10.92 -8.07
N THR A 135 16.45 11.70 -7.48
CA THR A 135 17.52 12.40 -8.19
C THR A 135 18.87 11.69 -8.17
N SER A 136 18.99 10.59 -7.44
CA SER A 136 20.24 9.81 -7.31
C SER A 136 20.44 8.74 -8.41
N ASN A 137 19.68 8.79 -9.49
CA ASN A 137 19.79 7.90 -10.66
C ASN A 137 20.45 8.59 -11.84
#